data_210f83ab3cfa015576e51e502c140f24
#
_entry.id   210f83ab3cfa015576e51e502c140f24
#
_cell.length_a   1.000
_cell.length_b   1.000
_cell.length_c   1.000
_cell.angle_alpha   90.00
_cell.angle_beta   90.00
_cell.angle_gamma   90.00
#
_symmetry.space_group_name_H-M   'P 1'
#
loop_
_entity.id
_entity.type
_entity.pdbx_description
1 polymer ?
#
loop_
_entity_poly.entity_id
_entity_poly.type
_entity_poly.pdbx_seq_one_letter_code
_entity_poly.pdbx_strand_id
1 'polypeptide(L)'
;MASALTPNDQWKALIMVRALDPAVISVLWQAIYHHLPEHVDDHPLGCHRKRVPDLLCFRGILIRLVTGSSWETVEALMEYQVSDTTLRARRDEWIVAGVFAELEAETRAGYDRIIGLDLSFVAIDGSIHKAPCGGEGTGKSPVDRAKLGHKWSVAADANGIPIGVAIAGANRNDIKLLEPTLDSIITNGLLDDIDLLALDRGYDFPVIRERLARYDLTELEIQKRGTKPPPGTPHRLTLGLRWIVEALNSWFSNYGQLRRSTDRNMVHRYAAISLASTVLMTARLIDYRDRWSPEPSPIR
;
A
#
# COMPACT_ATOMS: atom_id res chain seq x y z
N MET A 1 -26.37 -19.12 13.78
CA MET A 1 -26.53 -18.48 12.46
C MET A 1 -25.26 -17.67 12.20
N ALA A 2 -24.39 -18.14 11.33
CA ALA A 2 -23.22 -17.37 10.91
C ALA A 2 -23.73 -16.21 10.04
N SER A 3 -23.46 -14.97 10.44
CA SER A 3 -23.78 -13.79 9.62
C SER A 3 -22.98 -13.90 8.33
N ALA A 4 -23.65 -13.89 7.18
CA ALA A 4 -22.97 -13.85 5.89
C ALA A 4 -22.08 -12.59 5.86
N LEU A 5 -20.79 -12.79 5.60
CA LEU A 5 -19.83 -11.68 5.42
C LEU A 5 -20.35 -10.75 4.33
N THR A 6 -20.27 -9.45 4.56
CA THR A 6 -20.60 -8.48 3.50
C THR A 6 -19.60 -8.65 2.35
N PRO A 7 -19.94 -8.27 1.11
CA PRO A 7 -19.00 -8.31 -0.01
C PRO A 7 -17.66 -7.64 0.33
N ASN A 8 -17.69 -6.54 1.11
CA ASN A 8 -16.48 -5.83 1.55
C ASN A 8 -15.66 -6.64 2.56
N ASP A 9 -16.30 -7.45 3.43
CA ASP A 9 -15.59 -8.30 4.39
C ASP A 9 -14.99 -9.54 3.70
N GLN A 10 -15.63 -10.05 2.66
CA GLN A 10 -15.10 -11.11 1.82
C GLN A 10 -13.84 -10.66 1.08
N TRP A 11 -13.83 -9.44 0.51
CA TRP A 11 -12.63 -8.87 -0.11
C TRP A 11 -11.49 -8.65 0.89
N LYS A 12 -11.78 -8.18 2.10
CA LYS A 12 -10.77 -7.98 3.16
C LYS A 12 -10.08 -9.28 3.57
N ALA A 13 -10.86 -10.32 3.81
CA ALA A 13 -10.33 -11.64 4.16
C ALA A 13 -9.53 -12.24 2.99
N LEU A 14 -10.01 -12.07 1.75
CA LEU A 14 -9.39 -12.60 0.56
C LEU A 14 -8.00 -12.00 0.30
N ILE A 15 -7.84 -10.68 0.38
CA ILE A 15 -6.57 -10.01 0.12
C ILE A 15 -5.50 -10.39 1.14
N MET A 16 -5.84 -10.44 2.43
CA MET A 16 -4.86 -10.73 3.48
C MET A 16 -4.40 -12.20 3.48
N VAL A 17 -5.31 -13.12 3.24
CA VAL A 17 -5.00 -14.55 3.14
C VAL A 17 -4.19 -14.83 1.87
N ARG A 18 -4.51 -14.15 0.76
CA ARG A 18 -3.85 -14.37 -0.54
C ARG A 18 -2.42 -13.84 -0.57
N ALA A 19 -2.02 -12.85 0.23
CA ALA A 19 -0.64 -12.39 0.28
C ALA A 19 0.35 -13.50 0.68
N LEU A 20 -0.11 -14.52 1.40
CA LEU A 20 0.67 -15.70 1.78
C LEU A 20 0.27 -16.96 0.98
N ASP A 21 -0.64 -16.83 0.01
CA ASP A 21 -0.99 -17.92 -0.91
C ASP A 21 0.22 -18.29 -1.78
N PRO A 22 0.60 -19.56 -1.87
CA PRO A 22 1.72 -20.02 -2.70
C PRO A 22 1.65 -19.54 -4.16
N ALA A 23 0.43 -19.46 -4.75
CA ALA A 23 0.25 -18.98 -6.11
C ALA A 23 0.59 -17.48 -6.22
N VAL A 24 0.14 -16.65 -5.28
CA VAL A 24 0.47 -15.22 -5.22
C VAL A 24 1.96 -15.02 -4.99
N ILE A 25 2.55 -15.74 -4.03
CA ILE A 25 3.99 -15.69 -3.76
C ILE A 25 4.80 -16.07 -5.01
N SER A 26 4.35 -17.09 -5.76
CA SER A 26 5.04 -17.53 -6.98
C SER A 26 5.05 -16.44 -8.05
N VAL A 27 3.90 -15.78 -8.29
CA VAL A 27 3.79 -14.68 -9.26
C VAL A 27 4.64 -13.50 -8.82
N LEU A 28 4.54 -13.09 -7.55
CA LEU A 28 5.35 -12.01 -6.99
C LEU A 28 6.84 -12.32 -7.06
N TRP A 29 7.22 -13.57 -6.80
CA TRP A 29 8.62 -13.99 -6.87
C TRP A 29 9.18 -13.91 -8.29
N GLN A 30 8.42 -14.32 -9.28
CA GLN A 30 8.82 -14.21 -10.68
C GLN A 30 9.03 -12.75 -11.09
N ALA A 31 8.16 -11.84 -10.64
CA ALA A 31 8.29 -10.42 -10.92
C ALA A 31 9.50 -9.81 -10.17
N ILE A 32 9.64 -10.03 -8.87
CA ILE A 32 10.70 -9.42 -8.06
C ILE A 32 12.10 -9.92 -8.45
N TYR A 33 12.21 -11.16 -8.91
CA TYR A 33 13.51 -11.79 -9.19
C TYR A 33 14.38 -10.98 -10.15
N HIS A 34 13.78 -10.32 -11.13
CA HIS A 34 14.48 -9.52 -12.13
C HIS A 34 15.01 -8.19 -11.59
N HIS A 35 14.50 -7.74 -10.44
CA HIS A 35 14.94 -6.50 -9.78
C HIS A 35 15.96 -6.74 -8.69
N LEU A 36 16.23 -8.01 -8.34
CA LEU A 36 17.17 -8.30 -7.26
C LEU A 36 18.61 -7.93 -7.67
N PRO A 37 19.37 -7.27 -6.76
CA PRO A 37 20.77 -6.98 -7.03
C PRO A 37 21.57 -8.27 -7.15
N GLU A 38 22.51 -8.28 -8.10
CA GLU A 38 23.45 -9.38 -8.22
C GLU A 38 24.34 -9.45 -6.97
N HIS A 39 24.40 -10.64 -6.38
CA HIS A 39 25.27 -10.85 -5.24
C HIS A 39 26.64 -11.32 -5.70
N VAL A 40 27.62 -10.46 -5.50
CA VAL A 40 29.04 -10.80 -5.70
C VAL A 40 29.60 -11.30 -4.40
N ASP A 41 30.14 -12.51 -4.43
CA ASP A 41 30.86 -13.09 -3.30
C ASP A 41 32.30 -12.58 -3.34
N ASP A 42 32.59 -11.59 -2.51
CA ASP A 42 33.90 -10.92 -2.44
C ASP A 42 34.72 -11.29 -1.20
N HIS A 43 34.30 -12.34 -0.47
CA HIS A 43 35.01 -12.74 0.75
C HIS A 43 36.43 -13.25 0.45
N PRO A 44 37.47 -12.61 0.97
CA PRO A 44 38.86 -12.90 0.58
C PRO A 44 39.31 -14.34 0.77
N LEU A 45 38.72 -15.06 1.72
CA LEU A 45 39.08 -16.44 2.06
C LEU A 45 38.11 -17.48 1.52
N GLY A 46 36.99 -17.08 0.92
CA GLY A 46 35.94 -17.98 0.42
C GLY A 46 35.32 -18.91 1.47
N CYS A 47 35.55 -18.65 2.76
CA CYS A 47 35.19 -19.54 3.88
C CYS A 47 33.99 -19.04 4.68
N HIS A 48 33.06 -18.33 4.06
CA HIS A 48 31.86 -17.81 4.73
C HIS A 48 30.64 -18.70 4.51
N ARG A 49 29.61 -18.44 5.29
CA ARG A 49 28.31 -19.11 5.13
C ARG A 49 27.71 -18.77 3.77
N LYS A 50 27.18 -19.77 3.08
CA LYS A 50 26.42 -19.53 1.83
C LYS A 50 25.30 -18.55 2.08
N ARG A 51 25.06 -17.65 1.12
CA ARG A 51 23.95 -16.72 1.13
C ARG A 51 22.63 -17.48 1.25
N VAL A 52 21.80 -17.07 2.19
CA VAL A 52 20.44 -17.61 2.32
C VAL A 52 19.67 -17.30 1.03
N PRO A 53 18.93 -18.28 0.47
CA PRO A 53 18.15 -18.05 -0.75
C PRO A 53 17.19 -16.85 -0.63
N ASP A 54 17.18 -16.01 -1.64
CA ASP A 54 16.39 -14.77 -1.66
C ASP A 54 14.88 -15.04 -1.53
N LEU A 55 14.38 -16.13 -2.11
CA LEU A 55 12.98 -16.54 -1.97
C LEU A 55 12.59 -16.79 -0.50
N LEU A 56 13.47 -17.36 0.32
CA LEU A 56 13.18 -17.54 1.75
C LEU A 56 13.11 -16.19 2.46
N CYS A 57 14.03 -15.27 2.15
CA CYS A 57 14.00 -13.91 2.70
C CYS A 57 12.73 -13.15 2.27
N PHE A 58 12.32 -13.28 1.01
CA PHE A 58 11.11 -12.68 0.49
C PHE A 58 9.86 -13.18 1.23
N ARG A 59 9.75 -14.49 1.45
CA ARG A 59 8.67 -15.07 2.27
C ARG A 59 8.63 -14.50 3.68
N GLY A 60 9.79 -14.35 4.35
CA GLY A 60 9.87 -13.71 5.66
C GLY A 60 9.42 -12.27 5.66
N ILE A 61 9.78 -11.49 4.63
CA ILE A 61 9.34 -10.10 4.46
C ILE A 61 7.81 -10.04 4.25
N LEU A 62 7.22 -10.94 3.46
CA LEU A 62 5.77 -11.03 3.29
C LEU A 62 5.05 -11.42 4.59
N ILE A 63 5.57 -12.40 5.34
CA ILE A 63 5.01 -12.77 6.66
C ILE A 63 5.01 -11.55 7.58
N ARG A 64 6.11 -10.78 7.63
CA ARG A 64 6.15 -9.56 8.43
C ARG A 64 5.15 -8.52 7.96
N LEU A 65 5.02 -8.28 6.65
CA LEU A 65 4.04 -7.34 6.11
C LEU A 65 2.63 -7.69 6.59
N VAL A 66 2.23 -8.94 6.43
CA VAL A 66 0.88 -9.42 6.75
C VAL A 66 0.62 -9.40 8.26
N THR A 67 1.55 -9.93 9.06
CA THR A 67 1.34 -10.12 10.49
C THR A 67 1.67 -8.88 11.33
N GLY A 68 2.64 -8.06 10.88
CA GLY A 68 3.23 -6.97 11.67
C GLY A 68 4.05 -7.47 12.87
N SER A 69 4.40 -8.75 12.90
CA SER A 69 5.19 -9.38 13.96
C SER A 69 6.62 -8.83 14.01
N SER A 70 7.29 -9.01 15.15
CA SER A 70 8.72 -8.72 15.25
C SER A 70 9.54 -9.64 14.33
N TRP A 71 10.75 -9.25 13.98
CA TRP A 71 11.60 -10.08 13.13
C TRP A 71 11.97 -11.41 13.79
N GLU A 72 12.16 -11.40 15.12
CA GLU A 72 12.38 -12.61 15.90
C GLU A 72 11.18 -13.56 15.86
N THR A 73 9.96 -13.00 15.85
CA THR A 73 8.73 -13.78 15.68
C THR A 73 8.65 -14.35 14.25
N VAL A 74 9.04 -13.57 13.24
CA VAL A 74 9.08 -14.05 11.84
C VAL A 74 10.10 -15.20 11.70
N GLU A 75 11.29 -15.06 12.28
CA GLU A 75 12.29 -16.14 12.33
C GLU A 75 11.72 -17.42 12.92
N ALA A 76 11.01 -17.33 14.05
CA ALA A 76 10.36 -18.48 14.67
C ALA A 76 9.25 -19.06 13.79
N LEU A 77 8.41 -18.22 13.15
CA LEU A 77 7.38 -18.66 12.20
C LEU A 77 7.96 -19.36 10.96
N MET A 78 9.20 -19.03 10.61
CA MET A 78 9.95 -19.68 9.53
C MET A 78 10.78 -20.87 10.03
N GLU A 79 10.50 -21.39 11.23
CA GLU A 79 11.18 -22.54 11.81
C GLU A 79 12.71 -22.36 11.88
N TYR A 80 13.16 -21.12 12.12
CA TYR A 80 14.57 -20.72 12.21
C TYR A 80 15.40 -21.00 10.94
N GLN A 81 14.75 -21.15 9.78
CA GLN A 81 15.45 -21.32 8.49
C GLN A 81 16.23 -20.08 8.07
N VAL A 82 15.80 -18.88 8.50
CA VAL A 82 16.45 -17.61 8.24
C VAL A 82 16.44 -16.78 9.51
N SER A 83 17.60 -16.29 9.93
CA SER A 83 17.68 -15.43 11.12
C SER A 83 17.05 -14.04 10.88
N ASP A 84 16.54 -13.44 11.95
CA ASP A 84 15.99 -12.10 11.98
C ASP A 84 16.96 -11.06 11.41
N THR A 85 18.23 -11.19 11.73
CA THR A 85 19.31 -10.32 11.24
C THR A 85 19.47 -10.44 9.72
N THR A 86 19.44 -11.69 9.18
CA THR A 86 19.50 -11.91 7.73
C THR A 86 18.29 -11.33 7.02
N LEU A 87 17.08 -11.49 7.57
CA LEU A 87 15.86 -10.91 7.01
C LEU A 87 15.93 -9.38 6.94
N ARG A 88 16.41 -8.73 8.01
CA ARG A 88 16.59 -7.26 8.04
C ARG A 88 17.63 -6.81 7.01
N ALA A 89 18.80 -7.44 6.99
CA ALA A 89 19.86 -7.09 6.06
C ALA A 89 19.40 -7.23 4.60
N ARG A 90 18.66 -8.31 4.27
CA ARG A 90 18.15 -8.52 2.92
C ARG A 90 17.08 -7.50 2.54
N ARG A 91 16.14 -7.17 3.44
CA ARG A 91 15.20 -6.08 3.22
C ARG A 91 15.93 -4.77 2.93
N ASP A 92 16.95 -4.42 3.72
CA ASP A 92 17.68 -3.16 3.60
C ASP A 92 18.48 -3.12 2.30
N GLU A 93 19.12 -4.22 1.93
CA GLU A 93 19.78 -4.39 0.64
C GLU A 93 18.81 -4.11 -0.53
N TRP A 94 17.62 -4.71 -0.49
CA TRP A 94 16.63 -4.54 -1.55
C TRP A 94 16.00 -3.14 -1.57
N ILE A 95 15.87 -2.48 -0.42
CA ILE A 95 15.44 -1.09 -0.36
C ILE A 95 16.47 -0.17 -1.01
N VAL A 96 17.76 -0.35 -0.70
CA VAL A 96 18.85 0.45 -1.30
C VAL A 96 18.91 0.23 -2.81
N ALA A 97 18.66 -0.98 -3.28
CA ALA A 97 18.60 -1.31 -4.70
C ALA A 97 17.29 -0.87 -5.39
N GLY A 98 16.32 -0.28 -4.68
CA GLY A 98 15.05 0.18 -5.26
C GLY A 98 14.03 -0.91 -5.59
N VAL A 99 14.29 -2.17 -5.22
CA VAL A 99 13.53 -3.36 -5.65
C VAL A 99 12.02 -3.22 -5.43
N PHE A 100 11.59 -2.69 -4.28
CA PHE A 100 10.15 -2.60 -3.97
C PHE A 100 9.44 -1.53 -4.80
N ALA A 101 10.11 -0.43 -5.11
CA ALA A 101 9.56 0.63 -5.95
C ALA A 101 9.46 0.18 -7.42
N GLU A 102 10.49 -0.47 -7.93
CA GLU A 102 10.50 -1.02 -9.29
C GLU A 102 9.43 -2.10 -9.46
N LEU A 103 9.32 -3.01 -8.49
CA LEU A 103 8.29 -4.05 -8.49
C LEU A 103 6.87 -3.46 -8.49
N GLU A 104 6.62 -2.41 -7.70
CA GLU A 104 5.33 -1.72 -7.68
C GLU A 104 5.04 -1.07 -9.04
N ALA A 105 6.01 -0.37 -9.61
CA ALA A 105 5.88 0.31 -10.91
C ALA A 105 5.61 -0.69 -12.04
N GLU A 106 6.35 -1.79 -12.11
CA GLU A 106 6.13 -2.86 -13.09
C GLU A 106 4.75 -3.51 -12.93
N THR A 107 4.36 -3.81 -11.68
CA THR A 107 3.04 -4.42 -11.42
C THR A 107 1.91 -3.48 -11.80
N ARG A 108 2.04 -2.17 -11.54
CA ARG A 108 1.06 -1.15 -11.92
C ARG A 108 0.95 -1.04 -13.44
N ALA A 109 2.07 -0.97 -14.15
CA ALA A 109 2.10 -0.96 -15.61
C ALA A 109 1.50 -2.24 -16.21
N GLY A 110 1.75 -3.40 -15.58
CA GLY A 110 1.12 -4.66 -15.94
C GLY A 110 -0.39 -4.67 -15.71
N TYR A 111 -0.84 -4.13 -14.58
CA TYR A 111 -2.25 -3.97 -14.25
C TYR A 111 -2.94 -3.07 -15.28
N ASP A 112 -2.35 -1.91 -15.57
CA ASP A 112 -2.90 -0.96 -16.54
C ASP A 112 -3.04 -1.58 -17.94
N ARG A 113 -2.02 -2.28 -18.40
CA ARG A 113 -2.05 -2.95 -19.72
C ARG A 113 -3.08 -4.07 -19.82
N ILE A 114 -3.37 -4.80 -18.73
CA ILE A 114 -4.22 -6.00 -18.76
C ILE A 114 -5.67 -5.69 -18.40
N ILE A 115 -5.89 -4.83 -17.40
CA ILE A 115 -7.21 -4.48 -16.87
C ILE A 115 -7.57 -3.04 -17.23
N GLY A 116 -6.62 -2.12 -17.15
CA GLY A 116 -6.77 -0.69 -17.27
C GLY A 116 -6.89 0.01 -15.90
N LEU A 117 -6.12 1.07 -15.71
CA LEU A 117 -6.38 2.04 -14.64
C LEU A 117 -7.60 2.87 -15.04
N ASP A 118 -8.48 3.14 -14.10
CA ASP A 118 -9.65 3.99 -14.34
C ASP A 118 -9.42 5.36 -13.67
N LEU A 119 -8.90 6.30 -14.45
CA LEU A 119 -8.58 7.66 -14.03
C LEU A 119 -9.73 8.65 -14.27
N SER A 120 -10.93 8.16 -14.65
CA SER A 120 -12.15 8.97 -14.76
C SER A 120 -12.46 9.74 -13.47
N PHE A 121 -12.04 9.21 -12.33
CA PHE A 121 -11.84 9.98 -11.12
C PHE A 121 -10.76 9.38 -10.23
N VAL A 122 -10.08 10.24 -9.50
CA VAL A 122 -9.10 9.87 -8.47
C VAL A 122 -9.54 10.44 -7.14
N ALA A 123 -9.50 9.63 -6.09
CA ALA A 123 -9.80 10.08 -4.74
C ALA A 123 -8.54 10.08 -3.88
N ILE A 124 -8.30 11.19 -3.13
CA ILE A 124 -7.19 11.29 -2.17
C ILE A 124 -7.74 11.40 -0.76
N ASP A 125 -7.18 10.61 0.16
CA ASP A 125 -7.51 10.69 1.58
C ASP A 125 -6.34 10.29 2.47
N GLY A 126 -6.33 10.80 3.72
CA GLY A 126 -5.31 10.53 4.72
C GLY A 126 -5.78 9.53 5.77
N SER A 127 -4.90 8.63 6.18
CA SER A 127 -5.17 7.68 7.27
C SER A 127 -4.06 7.70 8.32
N ILE A 128 -4.44 7.74 9.62
CA ILE A 128 -3.50 7.78 10.74
C ILE A 128 -3.30 6.38 11.31
N HIS A 129 -2.05 6.01 11.50
CA HIS A 129 -1.65 4.69 12.00
C HIS A 129 -0.67 4.78 13.15
N LYS A 130 -0.63 3.73 13.98
CA LYS A 130 0.25 3.67 15.15
C LYS A 130 1.70 3.45 14.73
N ALA A 131 2.62 4.18 15.39
CA ALA A 131 4.05 4.02 15.24
C ALA A 131 4.73 4.02 16.62
N PRO A 132 4.55 2.96 17.42
CA PRO A 132 4.97 2.97 18.84
C PRO A 132 6.48 3.09 19.02
N CYS A 133 7.29 2.70 18.02
CA CYS A 133 8.75 2.81 18.05
C CYS A 133 9.26 4.19 17.59
N GLY A 134 8.37 5.09 17.16
CA GLY A 134 8.75 6.41 16.65
C GLY A 134 9.60 6.35 15.39
N GLY A 135 10.51 7.30 15.26
CA GLY A 135 11.43 7.42 14.10
C GLY A 135 10.96 8.47 13.09
N GLU A 136 11.56 8.44 11.90
CA GLU A 136 11.28 9.38 10.82
C GLU A 136 9.81 9.38 10.42
N GLY A 137 9.27 10.54 10.07
CA GLY A 137 7.87 10.67 9.65
C GLY A 137 6.85 10.28 10.71
N THR A 138 7.20 10.36 12.01
CA THR A 138 6.25 10.16 13.10
C THR A 138 5.95 11.48 13.84
N GLY A 139 4.78 11.53 14.49
CA GLY A 139 4.35 12.66 15.27
C GLY A 139 3.24 12.25 16.25
N LYS A 140 2.93 13.11 17.19
CA LYS A 140 1.87 12.88 18.19
C LYS A 140 0.50 12.86 17.50
N SER A 141 -0.21 11.74 17.61
CA SER A 141 -1.54 11.59 17.02
C SER A 141 -2.57 12.48 17.70
N PRO A 142 -3.33 13.29 16.97
CA PRO A 142 -4.40 14.12 17.53
C PRO A 142 -5.61 13.29 17.98
N VAL A 143 -5.73 12.05 17.53
CA VAL A 143 -6.91 11.18 17.76
C VAL A 143 -6.59 9.98 18.66
N ASP A 144 -5.32 9.70 19.01
CA ASP A 144 -4.92 8.59 19.91
C ASP A 144 -4.10 9.11 21.09
N ARG A 145 -4.66 10.02 21.88
CA ARG A 145 -4.09 10.51 23.16
C ARG A 145 -2.61 10.92 23.04
N ALA A 146 -2.24 11.61 21.96
CA ALA A 146 -0.88 12.05 21.66
C ALA A 146 0.17 10.92 21.57
N LYS A 147 -0.24 9.65 21.39
CA LYS A 147 0.71 8.58 21.09
C LYS A 147 1.37 8.79 19.73
N LEU A 148 2.56 8.25 19.57
CA LEU A 148 3.27 8.36 18.30
C LEU A 148 2.56 7.57 17.19
N GLY A 149 2.41 8.22 16.05
CA GLY A 149 1.82 7.69 14.86
C GLY A 149 2.44 8.29 13.60
N HIS A 150 2.18 7.68 12.49
CA HIS A 150 2.41 8.23 11.17
C HIS A 150 1.07 8.36 10.44
N LYS A 151 1.06 9.14 9.39
CA LYS A 151 -0.07 9.30 8.47
C LYS A 151 0.43 9.01 7.08
N TRP A 152 -0.31 8.25 6.32
CA TRP A 152 -0.18 8.28 4.87
C TRP A 152 -1.35 9.03 4.25
N SER A 153 -1.09 9.67 3.12
CA SER A 153 -2.06 10.17 2.17
C SER A 153 -1.93 9.32 0.93
N VAL A 154 -3.00 8.70 0.49
CA VAL A 154 -2.99 7.84 -0.70
C VAL A 154 -3.99 8.34 -1.71
N ALA A 155 -3.61 8.25 -2.98
CA ALA A 155 -4.46 8.44 -4.13
C ALA A 155 -4.88 7.10 -4.70
N ALA A 156 -6.18 6.94 -4.92
CA ALA A 156 -6.78 5.75 -5.51
C ALA A 156 -7.49 6.10 -6.82
N ASP A 157 -7.31 5.28 -7.84
CA ASP A 157 -8.12 5.31 -9.05
C ASP A 157 -9.57 4.87 -8.76
N ALA A 158 -10.47 4.95 -9.72
CA ALA A 158 -11.88 4.58 -9.57
C ALA A 158 -12.10 3.10 -9.16
N ASN A 159 -11.12 2.25 -9.39
CA ASN A 159 -11.11 0.84 -8.99
C ASN A 159 -10.43 0.58 -7.63
N GLY A 160 -9.87 1.61 -6.97
CA GLY A 160 -9.14 1.50 -5.70
C GLY A 160 -7.72 0.95 -5.87
N ILE A 161 -7.11 1.18 -7.02
CA ILE A 161 -5.69 0.92 -7.25
C ILE A 161 -4.89 2.12 -6.72
N PRO A 162 -3.87 1.90 -5.87
CA PRO A 162 -3.03 2.99 -5.40
C PRO A 162 -2.16 3.52 -6.53
N ILE A 163 -2.25 4.84 -6.79
CA ILE A 163 -1.51 5.53 -7.86
C ILE A 163 -0.55 6.58 -7.35
N GLY A 164 -0.63 6.93 -6.07
CA GLY A 164 0.28 7.87 -5.42
C GLY A 164 0.20 7.77 -3.90
N VAL A 165 1.30 8.05 -3.22
CA VAL A 165 1.39 7.98 -1.76
C VAL A 165 2.37 8.99 -1.19
N ALA A 166 2.01 9.59 -0.06
CA ALA A 166 2.91 10.40 0.77
C ALA A 166 2.77 10.01 2.24
N ILE A 167 3.89 10.02 2.98
CA ILE A 167 3.92 9.67 4.40
C ILE A 167 4.44 10.86 5.21
N ALA A 168 3.80 11.13 6.36
CA ALA A 168 4.26 12.13 7.32
C ALA A 168 3.88 11.75 8.76
N GLY A 169 4.26 12.59 9.73
CA GLY A 169 3.85 12.40 11.12
C GLY A 169 2.33 12.55 11.29
N ALA A 170 1.74 11.79 12.22
CA ALA A 170 0.31 11.81 12.50
C ALA A 170 -0.26 13.20 12.86
N ASN A 171 0.60 14.11 13.31
CA ASN A 171 0.26 15.50 13.63
C ASN A 171 0.20 16.42 12.40
N ARG A 172 0.57 15.96 11.21
CA ARG A 172 0.48 16.75 9.99
C ARG A 172 -0.95 16.83 9.50
N ASN A 173 -1.35 18.01 9.08
CA ASN A 173 -2.64 18.23 8.43
C ASN A 173 -2.62 17.59 7.02
N ASP A 174 -3.75 17.02 6.59
CA ASP A 174 -3.90 16.36 5.29
C ASP A 174 -3.57 17.29 4.12
N ILE A 175 -3.90 18.58 4.21
CA ILE A 175 -3.55 19.61 3.23
C ILE A 175 -2.03 19.64 2.94
N LYS A 176 -1.19 19.33 3.93
CA LYS A 176 0.27 19.32 3.77
C LYS A 176 0.80 18.10 3.03
N LEU A 177 -0.01 17.05 2.91
CA LEU A 177 0.33 15.84 2.18
C LEU A 177 -0.27 15.83 0.77
N LEU A 178 -1.18 16.77 0.45
CA LEU A 178 -1.81 16.81 -0.87
C LEU A 178 -0.77 16.95 -1.99
N GLU A 179 0.05 18.00 -1.95
CA GLU A 179 1.08 18.23 -2.97
C GLU A 179 2.09 17.05 -3.04
N PRO A 180 2.69 16.55 -1.93
CA PRO A 180 3.53 15.35 -1.98
C PRO A 180 2.83 14.10 -2.56
N THR A 181 1.51 13.95 -2.36
CA THR A 181 0.76 12.85 -2.97
C THR A 181 0.61 13.05 -4.48
N LEU A 182 0.35 14.28 -4.93
CA LEU A 182 0.31 14.63 -6.36
C LEU A 182 1.69 14.45 -7.01
N ASP A 183 2.77 14.87 -6.34
CA ASP A 183 4.15 14.67 -6.82
C ASP A 183 4.46 13.16 -7.02
N SER A 184 3.92 12.30 -6.15
CA SER A 184 4.02 10.85 -6.33
C SER A 184 3.23 10.35 -7.56
N ILE A 185 2.07 10.93 -7.85
CA ILE A 185 1.30 10.62 -9.08
C ILE A 185 2.05 11.09 -10.32
N ILE A 186 2.67 12.28 -10.29
CA ILE A 186 3.52 12.82 -11.36
C ILE A 186 4.68 11.87 -11.64
N THR A 187 5.36 11.42 -10.57
CA THR A 187 6.49 10.47 -10.70
C THR A 187 6.06 9.17 -11.40
N ASN A 188 4.79 8.78 -11.23
CA ASN A 188 4.21 7.62 -11.89
C ASN A 188 3.69 7.92 -13.31
N GLY A 189 3.77 9.17 -13.78
CA GLY A 189 3.33 9.60 -15.12
C GLY A 189 1.82 9.54 -15.32
N LEU A 190 1.01 9.70 -14.26
CA LEU A 190 -0.45 9.47 -14.31
C LEU A 190 -1.26 10.76 -14.07
N LEU A 191 -0.62 11.90 -13.78
CA LEU A 191 -1.36 13.09 -13.37
C LEU A 191 -2.22 13.66 -14.49
N ASP A 192 -1.67 13.71 -15.71
CA ASP A 192 -2.31 14.35 -16.87
C ASP A 192 -3.54 13.57 -17.36
N ASP A 193 -3.68 12.30 -16.95
CA ASP A 193 -4.79 11.43 -17.34
C ASP A 193 -5.97 11.47 -16.35
N ILE A 194 -5.88 12.30 -15.30
CA ILE A 194 -6.94 12.41 -14.27
C ILE A 194 -8.05 13.33 -14.75
N ASP A 195 -9.24 12.78 -14.98
CA ASP A 195 -10.40 13.58 -15.40
C ASP A 195 -11.01 14.36 -14.23
N LEU A 196 -11.10 13.78 -13.03
CA LEU A 196 -11.72 14.39 -11.85
C LEU A 196 -10.99 14.02 -10.57
N LEU A 197 -10.74 15.01 -9.70
CA LEU A 197 -10.15 14.78 -8.37
C LEU A 197 -11.19 14.94 -7.26
N ALA A 198 -11.42 13.87 -6.49
CA ALA A 198 -12.32 13.82 -5.35
C ALA A 198 -11.58 13.98 -4.02
N LEU A 199 -11.95 14.99 -3.23
CA LEU A 199 -11.31 15.32 -1.95
C LEU A 199 -12.34 15.50 -0.83
N ASP A 200 -11.90 15.34 0.42
CA ASP A 200 -12.72 15.59 1.61
C ASP A 200 -13.02 17.10 1.76
N ARG A 201 -14.13 17.38 2.44
CA ARG A 201 -14.48 18.73 2.90
C ARG A 201 -13.38 19.44 3.72
N GLY A 202 -12.41 18.71 4.24
CA GLY A 202 -11.21 19.24 4.86
C GLY A 202 -10.35 20.06 3.90
N TYR A 203 -10.49 19.82 2.61
CA TYR A 203 -9.80 20.54 1.54
C TYR A 203 -10.62 21.69 0.92
N ASP A 204 -11.85 21.96 1.41
CA ASP A 204 -12.71 23.01 0.87
C ASP A 204 -12.24 24.42 1.29
N PHE A 205 -11.15 24.85 0.69
CA PHE A 205 -10.56 26.19 0.81
C PHE A 205 -10.20 26.75 -0.58
N PRO A 206 -10.39 28.06 -0.82
CA PRO A 206 -10.01 28.67 -2.10
C PRO A 206 -8.54 28.43 -2.45
N VAL A 207 -7.63 28.55 -1.49
CA VAL A 207 -6.19 28.34 -1.69
C VAL A 207 -5.85 26.93 -2.17
N ILE A 208 -6.65 25.92 -1.84
CA ILE A 208 -6.43 24.55 -2.32
C ILE A 208 -6.79 24.46 -3.80
N ARG A 209 -7.92 25.06 -4.22
CA ARG A 209 -8.31 25.12 -5.63
C ARG A 209 -7.29 25.85 -6.48
N GLU A 210 -6.72 26.93 -5.98
CA GLU A 210 -5.63 27.66 -6.66
C GLU A 210 -4.36 26.81 -6.78
N ARG A 211 -4.04 25.99 -5.77
CA ARG A 211 -2.90 25.07 -5.82
C ARG A 211 -3.14 23.95 -6.83
N LEU A 212 -4.32 23.32 -6.79
CA LEU A 212 -4.68 22.26 -7.72
C LEU A 212 -4.69 22.74 -9.18
N ALA A 213 -5.13 23.98 -9.43
CA ALA A 213 -5.07 24.57 -10.76
C ALA A 213 -3.64 24.71 -11.31
N ARG A 214 -2.59 24.75 -10.46
CA ARG A 214 -1.20 24.73 -10.92
C ARG A 214 -0.75 23.35 -11.41
N TYR A 215 -1.50 22.31 -11.09
CA TYR A 215 -1.34 20.95 -11.58
C TYR A 215 -2.32 20.62 -12.72
N ASP A 216 -2.95 21.66 -13.30
CA ASP A 216 -4.02 21.54 -14.29
C ASP A 216 -5.26 20.73 -13.83
N LEU A 217 -5.38 20.48 -12.52
CA LEU A 217 -6.51 19.79 -11.92
C LEU A 217 -7.63 20.80 -11.61
N THR A 218 -8.55 20.98 -12.55
CA THR A 218 -9.68 21.95 -12.46
C THR A 218 -11.01 21.27 -12.13
N GLU A 219 -11.20 20.03 -12.56
CA GLU A 219 -12.42 19.26 -12.27
C GLU A 219 -12.30 18.63 -10.89
N LEU A 220 -13.06 19.20 -9.93
CA LEU A 220 -12.92 18.86 -8.51
C LEU A 220 -14.26 18.50 -7.88
N GLU A 221 -14.36 17.34 -7.24
CA GLU A 221 -15.43 17.00 -6.32
C GLU A 221 -14.93 17.19 -4.87
N ILE A 222 -15.23 18.33 -4.28
CA ILE A 222 -14.93 18.60 -2.87
C ILE A 222 -16.26 18.80 -2.13
N GLN A 223 -16.53 17.95 -1.15
CA GLN A 223 -17.74 18.05 -0.33
C GLN A 223 -17.76 19.40 0.39
N LYS A 224 -18.87 20.15 0.25
CA LYS A 224 -19.03 21.45 0.93
C LYS A 224 -19.16 21.27 2.45
N ARG A 225 -18.49 22.17 3.19
CA ARG A 225 -18.65 22.23 4.65
C ARG A 225 -20.08 22.56 5.03
N GLY A 226 -20.58 21.92 6.10
CA GLY A 226 -21.93 22.16 6.62
C GLY A 226 -23.07 21.45 5.91
N THR A 227 -22.86 20.80 4.77
CA THR A 227 -23.87 19.94 4.15
C THR A 227 -23.97 18.61 4.92
N LYS A 228 -25.18 18.29 5.36
CA LYS A 228 -25.48 16.98 5.95
C LYS A 228 -26.27 16.14 4.95
N PRO A 229 -25.94 14.87 4.78
CA PRO A 229 -26.76 13.98 3.95
C PRO A 229 -28.15 13.82 4.57
N PRO A 230 -29.19 13.48 3.78
CA PRO A 230 -30.52 13.20 4.28
C PRO A 230 -30.47 12.13 5.39
N PRO A 231 -31.35 12.23 6.42
CA PRO A 231 -31.45 11.21 7.44
C PRO A 231 -31.67 9.82 6.84
N GLY A 232 -30.96 8.80 7.36
CA GLY A 232 -31.06 7.43 6.87
C GLY A 232 -30.19 7.11 5.62
N THR A 233 -29.45 8.08 5.08
CA THR A 233 -28.54 7.79 3.97
C THR A 233 -27.42 6.84 4.43
N PRO A 234 -27.20 5.68 3.76
CA PRO A 234 -26.11 4.77 4.08
C PRO A 234 -24.75 5.48 4.04
N HIS A 235 -23.87 5.17 4.99
CA HIS A 235 -22.56 5.83 5.11
C HIS A 235 -21.77 5.85 3.80
N ARG A 236 -21.75 4.73 3.05
CA ARG A 236 -21.09 4.66 1.75
C ARG A 236 -21.60 5.72 0.76
N LEU A 237 -22.90 5.97 0.72
CA LEU A 237 -23.48 7.00 -0.17
C LEU A 237 -23.20 8.43 0.31
N THR A 238 -22.86 8.61 1.60
CA THR A 238 -22.45 9.93 2.12
C THR A 238 -21.02 10.30 1.76
N LEU A 239 -20.21 9.33 1.34
CA LEU A 239 -18.80 9.53 0.96
C LEU A 239 -18.64 10.01 -0.49
N GLY A 240 -19.69 9.89 -1.33
CA GLY A 240 -19.55 10.17 -2.77
C GLY A 240 -18.49 9.27 -3.40
N LEU A 241 -17.69 9.79 -4.33
CA LEU A 241 -16.61 9.06 -4.99
C LEU A 241 -15.49 8.63 -4.02
N ARG A 242 -15.36 9.30 -2.88
CA ARG A 242 -14.32 9.00 -1.88
C ARG A 242 -14.43 7.65 -1.21
N TRP A 243 -15.58 6.95 -1.32
CA TRP A 243 -15.71 5.61 -0.72
C TRP A 243 -14.60 4.66 -1.16
N ILE A 244 -14.02 4.87 -2.35
CA ILE A 244 -13.00 3.98 -2.90
C ILE A 244 -11.64 4.14 -2.18
N VAL A 245 -11.22 5.37 -1.88
CA VAL A 245 -9.98 5.60 -1.13
C VAL A 245 -10.13 5.20 0.34
N GLU A 246 -11.32 5.33 0.91
CA GLU A 246 -11.64 4.80 2.23
C GLU A 246 -11.54 3.26 2.25
N ALA A 247 -11.99 2.61 1.18
CA ALA A 247 -11.83 1.17 1.01
C ALA A 247 -10.35 0.79 0.89
N LEU A 248 -9.54 1.51 0.10
CA LEU A 248 -8.11 1.29 -0.03
C LEU A 248 -7.39 1.45 1.32
N ASN A 249 -7.70 2.51 2.08
CA ASN A 249 -7.19 2.71 3.43
C ASN A 249 -7.51 1.53 4.35
N SER A 250 -8.72 0.99 4.23
CA SER A 250 -9.15 -0.20 4.97
C SER A 250 -8.37 -1.45 4.55
N TRP A 251 -8.12 -1.65 3.24
CA TRP A 251 -7.32 -2.78 2.74
C TRP A 251 -5.88 -2.71 3.23
N PHE A 252 -5.24 -1.56 3.16
CA PHE A 252 -3.88 -1.36 3.71
C PHE A 252 -3.84 -1.61 5.22
N SER A 253 -4.86 -1.21 5.96
CA SER A 253 -4.95 -1.44 7.41
C SER A 253 -5.09 -2.92 7.80
N ASN A 254 -5.37 -3.83 6.85
CA ASN A 254 -5.35 -5.26 7.11
C ASN A 254 -3.93 -5.82 7.23
N TYR A 255 -2.92 -5.14 6.65
CA TYR A 255 -1.52 -5.51 6.86
C TYR A 255 -1.06 -5.04 8.23
N GLY A 256 -0.65 -5.99 9.08
CA GLY A 256 -0.23 -5.72 10.45
C GLY A 256 0.90 -4.71 10.55
N GLN A 257 1.88 -4.78 9.62
CA GLN A 257 3.02 -3.86 9.57
C GLN A 257 2.58 -2.42 9.23
N LEU A 258 1.58 -2.24 8.37
CA LEU A 258 1.05 -0.92 8.02
C LEU A 258 0.17 -0.37 9.14
N ARG A 259 -0.73 -1.19 9.69
CA ARG A 259 -1.65 -0.79 10.75
C ARG A 259 -0.91 -0.35 12.03
N ARG A 260 0.21 -0.99 12.36
CA ARG A 260 1.05 -0.70 13.52
C ARG A 260 2.51 -0.82 13.15
N SER A 261 3.06 0.25 12.57
CA SER A 261 4.45 0.26 12.13
C SER A 261 5.42 0.32 13.31
N THR A 262 6.33 -0.63 13.34
CA THR A 262 7.49 -0.63 14.25
C THR A 262 8.77 -0.18 13.53
N ASP A 263 8.69 0.13 12.24
CA ASP A 263 9.80 0.65 11.46
C ASP A 263 10.11 2.09 11.86
N ARG A 264 11.40 2.42 11.96
CA ARG A 264 11.86 3.74 12.40
C ARG A 264 12.28 4.64 11.25
N ASN A 265 12.64 4.06 10.11
CA ASN A 265 13.10 4.79 8.94
C ASN A 265 11.96 4.95 7.93
N MET A 266 11.91 6.09 7.26
CA MET A 266 10.88 6.40 6.27
C MET A 266 10.92 5.42 5.09
N VAL A 267 12.11 5.08 4.61
CA VAL A 267 12.30 4.14 3.49
C VAL A 267 11.68 2.76 3.75
N HIS A 268 11.71 2.27 5.00
CA HIS A 268 11.07 1.01 5.37
C HIS A 268 9.55 1.09 5.30
N ARG A 269 8.96 2.26 5.65
CA ARG A 269 7.51 2.48 5.55
C ARG A 269 7.06 2.55 4.11
N TYR A 270 7.80 3.28 3.26
CA TYR A 270 7.50 3.31 1.82
C TYR A 270 7.60 1.92 1.21
N ALA A 271 8.68 1.18 1.46
CA ALA A 271 8.85 -0.19 0.96
C ALA A 271 7.70 -1.13 1.39
N ALA A 272 7.20 -0.98 2.62
CA ALA A 272 6.06 -1.76 3.09
C ALA A 272 4.75 -1.40 2.36
N ILE A 273 4.51 -0.11 2.06
CA ILE A 273 3.35 0.33 1.28
C ILE A 273 3.48 -0.13 -0.17
N SER A 274 4.65 0.03 -0.80
CA SER A 274 4.90 -0.45 -2.17
C SER A 274 4.65 -1.95 -2.29
N LEU A 275 5.14 -2.74 -1.34
CA LEU A 275 4.88 -4.18 -1.34
C LEU A 275 3.40 -4.52 -1.13
N ALA A 276 2.68 -3.78 -0.26
CA ALA A 276 1.25 -3.97 -0.07
C ALA A 276 0.45 -3.61 -1.32
N SER A 277 0.81 -2.52 -2.01
CA SER A 277 0.24 -2.09 -3.30
C SER A 277 0.44 -3.17 -4.37
N THR A 278 1.66 -3.70 -4.45
CA THR A 278 2.01 -4.79 -5.37
C THR A 278 1.17 -6.04 -5.12
N VAL A 279 1.05 -6.47 -3.86
CA VAL A 279 0.20 -7.64 -3.49
C VAL A 279 -1.26 -7.40 -3.88
N LEU A 280 -1.80 -6.21 -3.63
CA LEU A 280 -3.17 -5.85 -4.00
C LEU A 280 -3.39 -5.96 -5.52
N MET A 281 -2.53 -5.36 -6.31
CA MET A 281 -2.63 -5.38 -7.78
C MET A 281 -2.45 -6.79 -8.33
N THR A 282 -1.46 -7.54 -7.82
CA THR A 282 -1.22 -8.94 -8.23
C THR A 282 -2.43 -9.83 -7.92
N ALA A 283 -3.04 -9.69 -6.74
CA ALA A 283 -4.23 -10.44 -6.40
C ALA A 283 -5.39 -10.17 -7.38
N ARG A 284 -5.58 -8.91 -7.79
CA ARG A 284 -6.59 -8.54 -8.78
C ARG A 284 -6.30 -9.06 -10.18
N LEU A 285 -5.02 -9.06 -10.59
CA LEU A 285 -4.60 -9.67 -11.86
C LEU A 285 -4.87 -11.18 -11.88
N ILE A 286 -4.61 -11.88 -10.77
CA ILE A 286 -4.93 -13.30 -10.63
C ILE A 286 -6.45 -13.52 -10.69
N ASP A 287 -7.25 -12.72 -9.99
CA ASP A 287 -8.71 -12.81 -10.02
C ASP A 287 -9.26 -12.55 -11.41
N TYR A 288 -8.69 -11.59 -12.14
CA TYR A 288 -9.06 -11.30 -13.53
C TYR A 288 -8.75 -12.50 -14.43
N ARG A 289 -7.52 -13.03 -14.37
CA ARG A 289 -7.13 -14.22 -15.11
C ARG A 289 -8.06 -15.40 -14.84
N ASP A 290 -8.36 -15.67 -13.55
CA ASP A 290 -9.14 -16.85 -13.13
C ASP A 290 -10.61 -16.76 -13.61
N ARG A 291 -11.17 -15.55 -13.77
CA ARG A 291 -12.51 -15.34 -14.36
C ARG A 291 -12.58 -15.70 -15.84
N TRP A 292 -11.47 -15.55 -16.56
CA TRP A 292 -11.40 -15.78 -18.00
C TRP A 292 -10.69 -17.08 -18.36
N SER A 293 -10.25 -17.86 -17.36
CA SER A 293 -9.65 -19.17 -17.58
C SER A 293 -10.73 -20.19 -17.95
N PRO A 294 -10.55 -20.98 -19.04
CA PRO A 294 -11.51 -22.03 -19.42
C PRO A 294 -11.50 -23.24 -18.47
N GLU A 295 -10.52 -23.36 -17.56
CA GLU A 295 -10.47 -24.41 -16.58
C GLU A 295 -11.05 -23.93 -15.23
N PRO A 296 -12.03 -24.64 -14.65
CA PRO A 296 -12.47 -24.33 -13.31
C PRO A 296 -11.30 -24.52 -12.33
N SER A 297 -10.96 -23.46 -11.58
CA SER A 297 -10.04 -23.60 -10.45
C SER A 297 -10.52 -24.74 -9.54
N PRO A 298 -9.64 -25.64 -9.07
CA PRO A 298 -10.04 -26.64 -8.12
C PRO A 298 -10.68 -25.97 -6.91
N ILE A 299 -11.91 -26.34 -6.62
CA ILE A 299 -12.66 -25.87 -5.43
C ILE A 299 -11.84 -26.23 -4.22
N ARG A 300 -11.48 -25.23 -3.46
CA ARG A 300 -10.75 -25.38 -2.17
C ARG A 300 -11.72 -25.38 -1.01
#